data_a79fd1bf07175f3a6f1d2b36a797eaf5
#
_entry.id   a79fd1bf07175f3a6f1d2b36a797eaf5
#
_cell.length_a   1.000
_cell.length_b   1.000
_cell.length_c   1.000
_cell.angle_alpha   90.00
_cell.angle_beta   90.00
_cell.angle_gamma   90.00
#
_symmetry.space_group_name_H-M   'P 1'
#
loop_
_entity.id
_entity.type
_entity.pdbx_description
1 polymer ?
#
loop_
_entity_poly.entity_id
_entity_poly.type
_entity_poly.pdbx_seq_one_letter_code
_entity_poly.pdbx_strand_id
1 'polypeptide(L)'
;MLQGRLSAPRQRMLEIVRKLSGVSSIAYDAQVARSEFEHSARNAAIAWLMKSFGNFHHDVTTVLQNYFHYCALEMNCVELAHTFLFLANQGKALHLDAPVISPMQARQVNALMATSGMYQNAGEFAWRVGLPAKSGVGGGVVAIVPHEMAIAVWSPELDETGNSLAGVAVLEKLTQQIGRSVY
;
A
#
# COMPACT_ATOMS: atom_id res chain seq x y z
N MET A 1 13.69 19.57 6.32
CA MET A 1 14.86 19.17 5.51
C MET A 1 14.52 18.16 4.41
N LEU A 2 13.43 18.39 3.66
CA LEU A 2 12.99 17.52 2.51
C LEU A 2 12.96 18.28 1.18
N GLN A 3 13.36 19.54 1.16
CA GLN A 3 13.24 20.42 -0.01
C GLN A 3 14.19 20.12 -1.16
N GLY A 4 15.21 19.28 -0.98
CA GLY A 4 16.22 19.02 -2.03
C GLY A 4 16.10 17.67 -2.76
N ARG A 5 15.04 16.88 -2.56
CA ARG A 5 15.04 15.46 -2.98
C ARG A 5 13.97 15.06 -3.98
N LEU A 6 13.35 15.97 -4.69
CA LEU A 6 12.29 15.64 -5.67
C LEU A 6 12.77 15.50 -7.13
N SER A 7 14.08 15.39 -7.36
CA SER A 7 14.54 14.91 -8.66
C SER A 7 14.17 13.43 -8.82
N ALA A 8 13.31 13.12 -9.79
CA ALA A 8 12.88 11.77 -10.16
C ALA A 8 12.13 10.96 -9.07
N PRO A 9 11.01 11.46 -8.48
CA PRO A 9 10.29 10.75 -7.42
C PRO A 9 9.76 9.38 -7.87
N ARG A 10 9.36 9.24 -9.14
CA ARG A 10 8.91 7.97 -9.71
C ARG A 10 10.03 6.95 -9.79
N GLN A 11 11.20 7.36 -10.26
CA GLN A 11 12.37 6.51 -10.34
C GLN A 11 12.77 6.00 -8.95
N ARG A 12 12.78 6.86 -7.95
CA ARG A 12 13.13 6.49 -6.57
C ARG A 12 12.13 5.52 -5.95
N MET A 13 10.83 5.72 -6.19
CA MET A 13 9.80 4.78 -5.73
C MET A 13 10.03 3.40 -6.35
N LEU A 14 10.25 3.35 -7.66
CA LEU A 14 10.50 2.12 -8.39
C LEU A 14 11.76 1.39 -7.88
N GLU A 15 12.84 2.11 -7.63
CA GLU A 15 14.07 1.57 -7.06
C GLU A 15 13.86 0.98 -5.66
N ILE A 16 13.08 1.66 -4.81
CA ILE A 16 12.74 1.16 -3.47
C ILE A 16 11.94 -0.14 -3.59
N VAL A 17 10.89 -0.15 -4.40
CA VAL A 17 10.04 -1.34 -4.58
C VAL A 17 10.85 -2.52 -5.12
N ARG A 18 11.70 -2.31 -6.13
CA ARG A 18 12.60 -3.34 -6.65
C ARG A 18 13.57 -3.89 -5.61
N LYS A 19 14.11 -3.03 -4.75
CA LYS A 19 14.97 -3.47 -3.64
C LYS A 19 14.20 -4.27 -2.60
N LEU A 20 12.99 -3.86 -2.26
CA LEU A 20 12.15 -4.55 -1.26
C LEU A 20 11.66 -5.90 -1.76
N SER A 21 11.23 -5.99 -3.01
CA SER A 21 10.76 -7.23 -3.63
C SER A 21 11.89 -8.20 -4.00
N GLY A 22 13.09 -7.68 -4.26
CA GLY A 22 14.19 -8.42 -4.89
C GLY A 22 14.03 -8.62 -6.40
N VAL A 23 13.05 -7.95 -7.05
CA VAL A 23 12.71 -8.13 -8.47
C VAL A 23 12.96 -6.85 -9.25
N SER A 24 13.94 -6.89 -10.15
CA SER A 24 14.38 -5.74 -10.95
C SER A 24 13.46 -5.41 -12.13
N SER A 25 12.61 -6.35 -12.56
CA SER A 25 11.71 -6.19 -13.70
C SER A 25 10.41 -5.42 -13.39
N ILE A 26 10.08 -5.21 -12.11
CA ILE A 26 8.90 -4.43 -11.73
C ILE A 26 8.91 -3.07 -12.42
N ALA A 27 7.79 -2.68 -12.99
CA ALA A 27 7.62 -1.45 -13.76
C ALA A 27 6.27 -0.79 -13.48
N TYR A 28 6.10 0.42 -13.98
CA TYR A 28 4.80 1.08 -14.01
C TYR A 28 4.03 0.67 -15.26
N ASP A 29 2.76 0.31 -15.09
CA ASP A 29 1.83 0.20 -16.21
C ASP A 29 1.36 1.60 -16.64
N ALA A 30 1.77 2.02 -17.85
CA ALA A 30 1.44 3.33 -18.36
C ALA A 30 -0.06 3.50 -18.70
N GLN A 31 -0.76 2.41 -19.02
CA GLN A 31 -2.18 2.43 -19.33
C GLN A 31 -2.98 2.61 -18.03
N VAL A 32 -2.63 1.89 -16.96
CA VAL A 32 -3.23 2.05 -15.64
C VAL A 32 -2.98 3.46 -15.11
N ALA A 33 -1.75 3.98 -15.19
CA ALA A 33 -1.42 5.32 -14.73
C ALA A 33 -2.24 6.41 -15.46
N ARG A 34 -2.49 6.23 -16.76
CA ARG A 34 -3.34 7.12 -17.56
C ARG A 34 -4.81 7.03 -17.12
N SER A 35 -5.33 5.82 -16.95
CA SER A 35 -6.71 5.60 -16.48
C SER A 35 -6.94 6.21 -15.10
N GLU A 36 -6.01 6.05 -14.16
CA GLU A 36 -6.06 6.70 -12.84
C GLU A 36 -6.13 8.23 -12.96
N PHE A 37 -5.37 8.82 -13.88
CA PHE A 37 -5.41 10.26 -14.13
C PHE A 37 -6.76 10.71 -14.72
N GLU A 38 -7.30 9.99 -15.70
CA GLU A 38 -8.58 10.31 -16.35
C GLU A 38 -9.78 10.24 -15.40
N HIS A 39 -9.71 9.34 -14.39
CA HIS A 39 -10.79 9.14 -13.40
C HIS A 39 -10.49 9.80 -12.05
N SER A 40 -9.62 10.79 -12.00
CA SER A 40 -9.03 11.36 -10.78
C SER A 40 -9.86 12.40 -10.04
N ALA A 41 -11.08 12.71 -10.48
CA ALA A 41 -11.86 13.87 -9.96
C ALA A 41 -11.95 13.91 -8.41
N ARG A 42 -12.20 12.77 -7.75
CA ARG A 42 -12.25 12.67 -6.28
C ARG A 42 -10.87 12.94 -5.65
N ASN A 43 -9.82 12.33 -6.18
CA ASN A 43 -8.45 12.53 -5.70
C ASN A 43 -8.00 13.98 -5.88
N ALA A 44 -8.35 14.61 -7.00
CA ALA A 44 -8.09 16.02 -7.26
C ALA A 44 -8.80 16.91 -6.25
N ALA A 45 -10.09 16.67 -5.98
CA ALA A 45 -10.87 17.44 -5.00
C ALA A 45 -10.24 17.36 -3.58
N ILE A 46 -9.86 16.15 -3.14
CA ILE A 46 -9.19 15.94 -1.85
C ILE A 46 -7.83 16.65 -1.82
N ALA A 47 -7.02 16.55 -2.87
CA ALA A 47 -5.71 17.18 -2.93
C ALA A 47 -5.82 18.72 -2.88
N TRP A 48 -6.77 19.33 -3.59
CA TRP A 48 -7.01 20.76 -3.52
C TRP A 48 -7.54 21.19 -2.15
N LEU A 49 -8.40 20.40 -1.52
CA LEU A 49 -8.84 20.64 -0.16
C LEU A 49 -7.65 20.63 0.83
N MET A 50 -6.78 19.64 0.74
CA MET A 50 -5.56 19.58 1.55
C MET A 50 -4.64 20.78 1.28
N LYS A 51 -4.53 21.23 0.03
CA LYS A 51 -3.79 22.43 -0.35
C LYS A 51 -4.33 23.68 0.33
N SER A 52 -5.66 23.82 0.43
CA SER A 52 -6.30 24.97 1.08
C SER A 52 -5.99 25.07 2.58
N PHE A 53 -5.67 23.98 3.24
CA PHE A 53 -5.21 23.90 4.63
C PHE A 53 -3.68 24.04 4.79
N GLY A 54 -2.95 24.33 3.71
CA GLY A 54 -1.48 24.48 3.76
C GLY A 54 -0.70 23.16 3.82
N ASN A 55 -1.36 22.00 3.62
CA ASN A 55 -0.71 20.69 3.72
C ASN A 55 0.06 20.28 2.45
N PHE A 56 -0.02 21.06 1.37
CA PHE A 56 0.69 20.81 0.11
C PHE A 56 1.69 21.94 -0.19
N HIS A 57 2.97 21.64 -0.21
CA HIS A 57 4.03 22.57 -0.60
C HIS A 57 4.31 22.58 -2.11
N HIS A 58 4.03 21.48 -2.78
CA HIS A 58 4.22 21.34 -4.23
C HIS A 58 2.94 21.62 -5.02
N ASP A 59 3.08 21.73 -6.34
CA ASP A 59 1.95 21.82 -7.24
C ASP A 59 1.09 20.54 -7.17
N VAL A 60 -0.23 20.72 -7.02
CA VAL A 60 -1.18 19.61 -6.84
C VAL A 60 -1.16 18.67 -8.05
N THR A 61 -1.09 19.21 -9.27
CA THR A 61 -1.06 18.41 -10.50
C THR A 61 0.17 17.51 -10.53
N THR A 62 1.34 18.06 -10.18
CA THR A 62 2.60 17.31 -10.11
C THR A 62 2.53 16.20 -9.05
N VAL A 63 1.96 16.47 -7.89
CA VAL A 63 1.79 15.47 -6.83
C VAL A 63 0.87 14.34 -7.30
N LEU A 64 -0.27 14.67 -7.89
CA LEU A 64 -1.23 13.68 -8.40
C LEU A 64 -0.65 12.82 -9.54
N GLN A 65 0.08 13.42 -10.46
CA GLN A 65 0.74 12.67 -11.54
C GLN A 65 1.74 11.64 -11.00
N ASN A 66 2.49 11.95 -9.94
CA ASN A 66 3.37 10.99 -9.30
C ASN A 66 2.57 9.91 -8.55
N TYR A 67 1.52 10.30 -7.84
CA TYR A 67 0.65 9.39 -7.11
C TYR A 67 0.02 8.34 -8.03
N PHE A 68 -0.51 8.73 -9.19
CA PHE A 68 -1.10 7.78 -10.13
C PHE A 68 -0.09 6.79 -10.72
N HIS A 69 1.17 7.19 -10.89
CA HIS A 69 2.22 6.23 -11.22
C HIS A 69 2.49 5.25 -10.09
N TYR A 70 2.48 5.71 -8.80
CA TYR A 70 2.65 4.79 -7.67
C TYR A 70 1.52 3.77 -7.59
N CYS A 71 0.28 4.17 -7.92
CA CYS A 71 -0.87 3.27 -8.01
C CYS A 71 -0.79 2.28 -9.18
N ALA A 72 0.05 2.54 -10.18
CA ALA A 72 0.20 1.75 -11.38
C ALA A 72 1.44 0.83 -11.38
N LEU A 73 2.00 0.53 -10.23
CA LEU A 73 3.05 -0.49 -10.11
C LEU A 73 2.47 -1.87 -10.41
N GLU A 74 3.06 -2.55 -11.41
CA GLU A 74 2.65 -3.89 -11.81
C GLU A 74 3.46 -4.93 -11.04
N MET A 75 2.76 -5.75 -10.25
CA MET A 75 3.33 -6.80 -9.44
C MET A 75 2.38 -7.99 -9.32
N ASN A 76 2.91 -9.20 -9.22
CA ASN A 76 2.14 -10.36 -8.78
C ASN A 76 2.04 -10.42 -7.24
N CYS A 77 1.21 -11.35 -6.71
CA CYS A 77 1.00 -11.47 -5.27
C CYS A 77 2.27 -11.80 -4.48
N VAL A 78 3.19 -12.59 -5.05
CA VAL A 78 4.45 -12.96 -4.38
C VAL A 78 5.36 -11.74 -4.25
N GLU A 79 5.51 -10.98 -5.33
CA GLU A 79 6.29 -9.73 -5.35
C GLU A 79 5.71 -8.69 -4.39
N LEU A 80 4.37 -8.59 -4.34
CA LEU A 80 3.67 -7.70 -3.43
C LEU A 80 3.91 -8.11 -1.96
N ALA A 81 3.78 -9.40 -1.63
CA ALA A 81 4.04 -9.90 -0.29
C ALA A 81 5.50 -9.66 0.13
N HIS A 82 6.48 -9.94 -0.75
CA HIS A 82 7.89 -9.67 -0.48
C HIS A 82 8.15 -8.17 -0.26
N THR A 83 7.54 -7.29 -1.06
CA THR A 83 7.68 -5.84 -0.95
C THR A 83 7.26 -5.34 0.44
N PHE A 84 6.22 -5.93 1.04
CA PHE A 84 5.70 -5.51 2.34
C PHE A 84 6.21 -6.31 3.54
N LEU A 85 7.00 -7.35 3.32
CA LEU A 85 7.48 -8.24 4.39
C LEU A 85 8.31 -7.50 5.47
N PHE A 86 8.97 -6.39 5.12
CA PHE A 86 9.70 -5.58 6.10
C PHE A 86 8.79 -5.02 7.20
N LEU A 87 7.49 -4.85 6.97
CA LEU A 87 6.53 -4.43 7.99
C LEU A 87 6.24 -5.53 9.01
N ALA A 88 6.27 -6.79 8.59
CA ALA A 88 6.21 -7.93 9.49
C ALA A 88 7.54 -8.14 10.24
N ASN A 89 8.67 -7.83 9.62
CA ASN A 89 10.01 -8.08 10.13
C ASN A 89 10.67 -6.84 10.76
N GLN A 90 9.90 -6.06 11.52
CA GLN A 90 10.40 -4.90 12.30
C GLN A 90 11.20 -3.88 11.47
N GLY A 91 10.83 -3.67 10.23
CA GLY A 91 11.46 -2.71 9.32
C GLY A 91 12.62 -3.26 8.52
N LYS A 92 12.92 -4.55 8.58
CA LYS A 92 14.01 -5.21 7.84
C LYS A 92 13.48 -5.96 6.63
N ALA A 93 13.96 -5.63 5.43
CA ALA A 93 13.69 -6.37 4.22
C ALA A 93 14.63 -7.59 4.09
N LEU A 94 14.19 -8.64 3.37
CA LEU A 94 14.97 -9.87 3.19
C LEU A 94 16.27 -9.65 2.39
N HIS A 95 16.25 -8.69 1.47
CA HIS A 95 17.33 -8.49 0.49
C HIS A 95 18.22 -7.30 0.83
N LEU A 96 18.10 -6.74 2.03
CA LEU A 96 18.86 -5.56 2.45
C LEU A 96 19.55 -5.80 3.80
N ASP A 97 20.83 -5.50 3.87
CA ASP A 97 21.61 -5.61 5.12
C ASP A 97 21.17 -4.59 6.17
N ALA A 98 20.80 -3.37 5.72
CA ALA A 98 20.34 -2.32 6.60
C ALA A 98 18.81 -2.31 6.72
N PRO A 99 18.25 -1.96 7.89
CA PRO A 99 16.82 -1.74 8.04
C PRO A 99 16.30 -0.66 7.09
N VAL A 100 15.13 -0.89 6.49
CA VAL A 100 14.42 0.08 5.64
C VAL A 100 13.88 1.23 6.49
N ILE A 101 13.29 0.87 7.63
CA ILE A 101 12.74 1.78 8.65
C ILE A 101 12.99 1.18 10.04
N SER A 102 12.90 2.02 11.08
CA SER A 102 13.03 1.52 12.45
C SER A 102 11.84 0.62 12.85
N PRO A 103 12.00 -0.25 13.88
CA PRO A 103 10.89 -1.05 14.41
C PRO A 103 9.69 -0.21 14.87
N MET A 104 9.95 0.97 15.43
CA MET A 104 8.91 1.92 15.83
C MET A 104 8.13 2.43 14.61
N GLN A 105 8.82 2.80 13.52
CA GLN A 105 8.17 3.24 12.29
C GLN A 105 7.37 2.12 11.64
N ALA A 106 7.86 0.88 11.62
CA ALA A 106 7.11 -0.27 11.11
C ALA A 106 5.80 -0.47 11.89
N ARG A 107 5.85 -0.38 13.23
CA ARG A 107 4.65 -0.42 14.09
C ARG A 107 3.67 0.73 13.79
N GLN A 108 4.18 1.95 13.58
CA GLN A 108 3.35 3.11 13.24
C GLN A 108 2.65 2.93 11.88
N VAL A 109 3.36 2.41 10.87
CA VAL A 109 2.77 2.10 9.56
C VAL A 109 1.70 1.02 9.70
N ASN A 110 1.96 -0.06 10.43
CA ASN A 110 0.98 -1.11 10.69
C ASN A 110 -0.27 -0.56 11.42
N ALA A 111 -0.10 0.36 12.37
CA ALA A 111 -1.23 1.01 13.04
C ALA A 111 -2.07 1.86 12.08
N LEU A 112 -1.43 2.62 11.17
CA LEU A 112 -2.13 3.36 10.12
C LEU A 112 -2.87 2.43 9.15
N MET A 113 -2.26 1.30 8.78
CA MET A 113 -2.92 0.29 7.94
C MET A 113 -4.14 -0.31 8.65
N ALA A 114 -4.04 -0.62 9.94
CA ALA A 114 -5.16 -1.17 10.72
C ALA A 114 -6.34 -0.20 10.82
N THR A 115 -6.09 1.11 10.96
CA THR A 115 -7.13 2.11 11.20
C THR A 115 -7.70 2.73 9.93
N SER A 116 -6.99 2.69 8.81
CA SER A 116 -7.40 3.41 7.59
C SER A 116 -7.02 2.72 6.27
N GLY A 117 -6.46 1.50 6.33
CA GLY A 117 -5.97 0.80 5.13
C GLY A 117 -7.07 0.19 4.25
N MET A 118 -8.25 -0.06 4.81
CA MET A 118 -9.38 -0.72 4.14
C MET A 118 -10.55 0.24 3.86
N TYR A 119 -10.23 1.49 3.53
CA TYR A 119 -11.21 2.57 3.28
C TYR A 119 -12.25 2.68 4.41
N GLN A 120 -13.56 2.78 4.07
CA GLN A 120 -14.64 2.89 5.05
C GLN A 120 -14.83 1.61 5.88
N ASN A 121 -14.35 0.46 5.38
CA ASN A 121 -14.51 -0.84 6.02
C ASN A 121 -13.36 -1.21 6.97
N ALA A 122 -12.48 -0.26 7.34
CA ALA A 122 -11.34 -0.55 8.22
C ALA A 122 -11.78 -1.14 9.57
N GLY A 123 -12.87 -0.65 10.16
CA GLY A 123 -13.41 -1.18 11.42
C GLY A 123 -13.99 -2.59 11.28
N GLU A 124 -14.76 -2.84 10.22
CA GLU A 124 -15.31 -4.18 9.94
C GLU A 124 -14.20 -5.18 9.64
N PHE A 125 -13.20 -4.78 8.85
CA PHE A 125 -12.04 -5.60 8.54
C PHE A 125 -11.23 -5.93 9.81
N ALA A 126 -11.04 -4.97 10.71
CA ALA A 126 -10.38 -5.20 11.99
C ALA A 126 -11.11 -6.25 12.82
N TRP A 127 -12.45 -6.21 12.86
CA TRP A 127 -13.28 -7.18 13.56
C TRP A 127 -13.26 -8.57 12.91
N ARG A 128 -13.32 -8.66 11.57
CA ARG A 128 -13.40 -9.94 10.84
C ARG A 128 -12.04 -10.62 10.66
N VAL A 129 -11.02 -9.85 10.31
CA VAL A 129 -9.69 -10.34 9.92
C VAL A 129 -8.64 -10.10 11.00
N GLY A 130 -8.71 -8.96 11.68
CA GLY A 130 -7.85 -8.66 12.81
C GLY A 130 -6.39 -8.38 12.47
N LEU A 131 -6.07 -7.96 11.25
CA LEU A 131 -4.71 -7.66 10.80
C LEU A 131 -4.58 -6.24 10.25
N PRO A 132 -3.42 -5.58 10.40
CA PRO A 132 -3.09 -4.42 9.59
C PRO A 132 -3.13 -4.78 8.11
N ALA A 133 -3.89 -4.04 7.29
CA ALA A 133 -3.98 -4.30 5.87
C ALA A 133 -4.14 -3.03 5.04
N LYS A 134 -3.77 -3.13 3.75
CA LYS A 134 -4.02 -2.07 2.75
C LYS A 134 -4.59 -2.69 1.49
N SER A 135 -5.71 -2.16 1.05
CA SER A 135 -6.36 -2.51 -0.21
C SER A 135 -6.05 -1.50 -1.32
N GLY A 136 -6.17 -1.94 -2.56
CA GLY A 136 -6.11 -1.11 -3.74
C GLY A 136 -7.27 -1.42 -4.68
N VAL A 137 -7.78 -0.40 -5.36
CA VAL A 137 -8.88 -0.54 -6.33
C VAL A 137 -8.52 -1.39 -7.56
N GLY A 138 -7.27 -1.80 -7.71
CA GLY A 138 -6.84 -2.82 -8.66
C GLY A 138 -7.15 -4.27 -8.22
N GLY A 139 -7.79 -4.48 -7.05
CA GLY A 139 -8.19 -5.77 -6.52
C GLY A 139 -7.19 -6.45 -5.59
N GLY A 140 -6.03 -5.82 -5.33
CA GLY A 140 -5.02 -6.31 -4.40
C GLY A 140 -5.29 -5.91 -2.96
N VAL A 141 -4.99 -6.82 -2.03
CA VAL A 141 -4.93 -6.52 -0.59
C VAL A 141 -3.65 -7.13 -0.03
N VAL A 142 -2.88 -6.33 0.70
CA VAL A 142 -1.77 -6.82 1.51
C VAL A 142 -2.13 -6.73 2.99
N ALA A 143 -1.90 -7.81 3.73
CA ALA A 143 -2.11 -7.88 5.17
C ALA A 143 -0.82 -8.30 5.88
N ILE A 144 -0.62 -7.83 7.10
CA ILE A 144 0.60 -8.05 7.88
C ILE A 144 0.26 -8.85 9.14
N VAL A 145 0.91 -9.99 9.31
CA VAL A 145 1.00 -10.70 10.59
C VAL A 145 2.32 -10.27 11.22
N PRO A 146 2.31 -9.35 12.22
CA PRO A 146 3.54 -8.84 12.81
C PRO A 146 4.43 -9.97 13.33
N HIS A 147 5.74 -9.90 13.05
CA HIS A 147 6.78 -10.85 13.41
C HIS A 147 6.73 -12.20 12.66
N GLU A 148 5.77 -12.43 11.75
CA GLU A 148 5.60 -13.71 11.10
C GLU A 148 5.64 -13.58 9.56
N MET A 149 4.68 -12.87 8.95
CA MET A 149 4.54 -12.85 7.50
C MET A 149 3.81 -11.62 6.95
N ALA A 150 4.00 -11.37 5.67
CA ALA A 150 3.11 -10.54 4.86
C ALA A 150 2.30 -11.44 3.92
N ILE A 151 1.02 -11.15 3.78
CA ILE A 151 0.08 -11.90 2.95
C ILE A 151 -0.42 -10.98 1.86
N ALA A 152 -0.37 -11.41 0.60
CA ALA A 152 -0.96 -10.69 -0.51
C ALA A 152 -2.03 -11.55 -1.17
N VAL A 153 -3.18 -10.98 -1.42
CA VAL A 153 -4.29 -11.60 -2.17
C VAL A 153 -4.75 -10.66 -3.28
N TRP A 154 -5.26 -11.23 -4.35
CA TRP A 154 -5.82 -10.46 -5.45
C TRP A 154 -7.09 -11.12 -5.98
N SER A 155 -8.11 -10.31 -6.24
CA SER A 155 -9.27 -10.72 -7.01
C SER A 155 -9.90 -9.50 -7.71
N PRO A 156 -10.50 -9.68 -8.90
CA PRO A 156 -10.99 -8.56 -9.71
C PRO A 156 -12.29 -7.94 -9.19
N GLU A 157 -13.14 -8.69 -8.48
CA GLU A 157 -14.41 -8.18 -7.98
C GLU A 157 -14.20 -7.36 -6.70
N LEU A 158 -14.74 -6.14 -6.70
CA LEU A 158 -14.65 -5.22 -5.57
C LEU A 158 -16.02 -5.03 -4.92
N ASP A 159 -16.01 -4.76 -3.61
CA ASP A 159 -17.19 -4.27 -2.91
C ASP A 159 -17.48 -2.80 -3.25
N GLU A 160 -18.59 -2.27 -2.73
CA GLU A 160 -19.00 -0.86 -2.95
C GLU A 160 -17.97 0.17 -2.45
N THR A 161 -17.07 -0.24 -1.55
CA THR A 161 -16.02 0.62 -0.98
C THR A 161 -14.69 0.53 -1.71
N GLY A 162 -14.55 -0.42 -2.64
CA GLY A 162 -13.36 -0.63 -3.46
C GLY A 162 -12.40 -1.69 -2.94
N ASN A 163 -12.82 -2.54 -1.99
CA ASN A 163 -12.03 -3.67 -1.50
C ASN A 163 -12.34 -4.96 -2.27
N SER A 164 -11.33 -5.81 -2.46
CA SER A 164 -11.50 -7.14 -3.06
C SER A 164 -12.41 -8.02 -2.22
N LEU A 165 -13.58 -8.41 -2.75
CA LEU A 165 -14.56 -9.27 -2.07
C LEU A 165 -13.97 -10.64 -1.70
N ALA A 166 -13.47 -11.36 -2.68
CA ALA A 166 -12.90 -12.68 -2.44
C ALA A 166 -11.60 -12.61 -1.63
N GLY A 167 -10.78 -11.57 -1.87
CA GLY A 167 -9.55 -11.36 -1.11
C GLY A 167 -9.80 -11.17 0.39
N VAL A 168 -10.79 -10.36 0.77
CA VAL A 168 -11.19 -10.18 2.18
C VAL A 168 -11.71 -11.49 2.78
N ALA A 169 -12.56 -12.22 2.06
CA ALA A 169 -13.10 -13.50 2.53
C ALA A 169 -11.99 -14.57 2.73
N VAL A 170 -10.98 -14.59 1.86
CA VAL A 170 -9.81 -15.48 2.01
C VAL A 170 -9.00 -15.10 3.24
N LEU A 171 -8.73 -13.81 3.45
CA LEU A 171 -8.00 -13.34 4.63
C LEU A 171 -8.72 -13.67 5.93
N GLU A 172 -10.04 -13.49 5.98
CA GLU A 172 -10.86 -13.84 7.15
C GLU A 172 -10.75 -15.34 7.49
N LYS A 173 -10.93 -16.21 6.50
CA LYS A 173 -10.80 -17.66 6.71
C LYS A 173 -9.39 -18.05 7.12
N LEU A 174 -8.39 -17.46 6.50
CA LEU A 174 -6.99 -17.74 6.82
C LEU A 174 -6.67 -17.37 8.27
N THR A 175 -7.02 -16.16 8.71
CA THR A 175 -6.75 -15.71 10.09
C THR A 175 -7.47 -16.55 11.14
N GLN A 176 -8.70 -17.00 10.86
CA GLN A 176 -9.43 -17.95 11.70
C GLN A 176 -8.71 -19.30 11.81
N GLN A 177 -8.17 -19.81 10.70
CA GLN A 177 -7.46 -21.10 10.67
C GLN A 177 -6.11 -21.04 11.38
N ILE A 178 -5.33 -19.97 11.18
CA ILE A 178 -4.01 -19.84 11.77
C ILE A 178 -4.04 -19.25 13.19
N GLY A 179 -5.19 -18.75 13.65
CA GLY A 179 -5.36 -18.16 14.97
C GLY A 179 -4.52 -16.89 15.16
N ARG A 180 -4.45 -16.02 14.16
CA ARG A 180 -3.67 -14.78 14.21
C ARG A 180 -4.54 -13.54 14.12
N SER A 181 -4.34 -12.64 15.06
CA SER A 181 -4.95 -11.31 15.14
C SER A 181 -4.01 -10.39 15.93
N VAL A 182 -4.10 -9.08 15.69
CA VAL A 182 -3.41 -8.08 16.51
C VAL A 182 -4.28 -7.56 17.66
N TYR A 183 -5.52 -8.06 17.76
CA TYR A 183 -6.49 -7.73 18.81
C TYR A 183 -6.74 -8.90 19.73
#